data_f19d39729da649dd26e9e64a544369a2
#
_entry.id   f19d39729da649dd26e9e64a544369a2
#
_cell.length_a   1.000
_cell.length_b   1.000
_cell.length_c   1.000
_cell.angle_alpha   90.00
_cell.angle_beta   90.00
_cell.angle_gamma   90.00
#
_symmetry.space_group_name_H-M   'P 1'
#
loop_
_entity.id
_entity.type
_entity.pdbx_description
1 polymer ?
#
loop_
_entity_poly.entity_id
_entity_poly.type
_entity_poly.pdbx_seq_one_letter_code
_entity_poly.pdbx_strand_id
1 'polypeptide(L)'
;MVYRRLQHTSYFLFTQRNVFHNLCNIVKNKTDEFAEKLGSDANYDIDESWFNIYNDGDYQEYHHHSCCYFSAVYWFTNPEGSGNLIFRNPLEPIMMPLKNLTPNKYTYFNCFYNPPPRSIVIFPSSLLHMVQRCKNKTPRITGAFNLV
;
A
#
# COMPACT_ATOMS: atom_id res chain seq x y z
N MET A 1 -16.18 -14.38 17.85
CA MET A 1 -15.16 -13.35 17.57
C MET A 1 -15.57 -12.66 16.28
N VAL A 2 -15.99 -11.39 16.32
CA VAL A 2 -16.44 -10.68 15.13
C VAL A 2 -15.22 -10.16 14.41
N TYR A 3 -14.93 -10.70 13.23
CA TYR A 3 -13.86 -10.18 12.37
C TYR A 3 -14.33 -8.87 11.74
N ARG A 4 -13.69 -7.77 12.06
CA ARG A 4 -13.95 -6.47 11.41
C ARG A 4 -12.99 -6.30 10.23
N ARG A 5 -13.53 -6.38 9.01
CA ARG A 5 -12.89 -5.84 7.80
C ARG A 5 -12.86 -4.31 7.93
N LEU A 6 -11.91 -3.65 7.27
CA LEU A 6 -11.88 -2.18 7.17
C LEU A 6 -13.27 -1.64 6.81
N GLN A 7 -13.89 -0.88 7.73
CA GLN A 7 -15.27 -0.37 7.58
C GLN A 7 -15.31 1.11 7.18
N HIS A 8 -14.17 1.81 7.20
CA HIS A 8 -14.08 3.24 6.96
C HIS A 8 -13.15 3.58 5.81
N THR A 9 -13.61 3.29 4.60
CA THR A 9 -13.02 3.85 3.37
C THR A 9 -13.93 4.99 2.93
N SER A 10 -13.46 6.23 2.97
CA SER A 10 -14.17 7.33 2.35
C SER A 10 -13.50 7.64 1.00
N TYR A 11 -14.23 7.38 -0.08
CA TYR A 11 -13.83 7.81 -1.41
C TYR A 11 -13.75 9.35 -1.42
N PHE A 12 -12.56 9.83 -1.59
CA PHE A 12 -12.27 11.25 -1.57
C PHE A 12 -11.19 11.52 -2.61
N LEU A 13 -11.54 12.26 -3.64
CA LEU A 13 -10.56 12.65 -4.64
C LEU A 13 -9.64 13.74 -4.04
N PHE A 14 -8.47 13.35 -3.58
CA PHE A 14 -7.44 14.26 -3.08
C PHE A 14 -7.12 15.36 -4.10
N THR A 15 -7.19 15.02 -5.39
CA THR A 15 -6.95 15.95 -6.50
C THR A 15 -7.94 17.13 -6.55
N GLN A 16 -9.13 16.97 -5.99
CA GLN A 16 -10.18 18.01 -5.98
C GLN A 16 -10.04 19.01 -4.82
N ARG A 17 -9.06 18.85 -3.94
CA ARG A 17 -8.88 19.71 -2.77
C ARG A 17 -7.49 20.34 -2.73
N ASN A 18 -7.45 21.65 -2.80
CA ASN A 18 -6.19 22.43 -2.82
C ASN A 18 -5.23 22.09 -1.66
N VAL A 19 -5.76 21.73 -0.49
CA VAL A 19 -4.95 21.33 0.68
C VAL A 19 -4.07 20.10 0.43
N PHE A 20 -4.46 19.23 -0.51
CA PHE A 20 -3.69 18.04 -0.87
C PHE A 20 -2.91 18.16 -2.17
N HIS A 21 -2.92 19.33 -2.82
CA HIS A 21 -2.26 19.54 -4.11
C HIS A 21 -0.77 19.17 -4.06
N ASN A 22 -0.06 19.62 -3.02
CA ASN A 22 1.36 19.27 -2.85
C ASN A 22 1.58 17.76 -2.66
N LEU A 23 0.72 17.07 -1.91
CA LEU A 23 0.82 15.62 -1.74
C LEU A 23 0.58 14.89 -3.08
N CYS A 24 -0.44 15.29 -3.84
CA CYS A 24 -0.71 14.71 -5.16
C CYS A 24 0.48 14.90 -6.11
N ASN A 25 1.08 16.07 -6.14
CA ASN A 25 2.28 16.34 -6.95
C ASN A 25 3.47 15.46 -6.52
N ILE A 26 3.68 15.26 -5.21
CA ILE A 26 4.72 14.38 -4.71
C ILE A 26 4.45 12.93 -5.15
N VAL A 27 3.20 12.46 -5.01
CA VAL A 27 2.81 11.10 -5.43
C VAL A 27 3.10 10.90 -6.91
N LYS A 28 2.64 11.82 -7.78
CA LYS A 28 2.89 11.76 -9.22
C LYS A 28 4.37 11.73 -9.54
N ASN A 29 5.13 12.73 -9.11
CA ASN A 29 6.55 12.84 -9.41
C ASN A 29 7.34 11.61 -8.94
N LYS A 30 7.02 11.07 -7.77
CA LYS A 30 7.69 9.86 -7.26
C LYS A 30 7.27 8.60 -8.01
N THR A 31 6.06 8.55 -8.55
CA THR A 31 5.62 7.45 -9.41
C THR A 31 6.35 7.51 -10.75
N ASP A 32 6.45 8.69 -11.36
CA ASP A 32 7.18 8.88 -12.63
C ASP A 32 8.67 8.53 -12.47
N GLU A 33 9.33 8.99 -11.40
CA GLU A 33 10.72 8.60 -11.06
C GLU A 33 10.87 7.08 -10.87
N PHE A 34 9.86 6.40 -10.30
CA PHE A 34 9.89 4.95 -10.13
C PHE A 34 9.69 4.24 -11.47
N ALA A 35 8.75 4.71 -12.29
CA ALA A 35 8.48 4.18 -13.62
C ALA A 35 9.71 4.32 -14.54
N GLU A 36 10.41 5.46 -14.50
CA GLU A 36 11.66 5.69 -15.24
C GLU A 36 12.73 4.64 -14.87
N LYS A 37 12.88 4.32 -13.59
CA LYS A 37 13.79 3.26 -13.13
C LYS A 37 13.41 1.87 -13.63
N LEU A 38 12.13 1.66 -13.98
CA LEU A 38 11.63 0.44 -14.59
C LEU A 38 11.70 0.45 -16.12
N GLY A 39 12.20 1.57 -16.72
CA GLY A 39 12.37 1.73 -18.16
C GLY A 39 11.15 2.32 -18.88
N SER A 40 10.19 2.92 -18.16
CA SER A 40 9.06 3.64 -18.75
C SER A 40 9.37 5.13 -18.83
N ASP A 41 9.05 5.75 -19.98
CA ASP A 41 9.11 7.20 -20.23
C ASP A 41 7.73 7.87 -20.14
N ALA A 42 6.71 7.13 -19.74
CA ALA A 42 5.35 7.65 -19.57
C ALA A 42 5.20 8.41 -18.24
N ASN A 43 4.28 9.39 -18.24
CA ASN A 43 3.82 10.05 -17.03
C ASN A 43 2.51 9.41 -16.56
N TYR A 44 2.29 9.36 -15.26
CA TYR A 44 1.14 8.71 -14.64
C TYR A 44 0.29 9.72 -13.88
N ASP A 45 -1.02 9.70 -14.12
CA ASP A 45 -1.97 10.57 -13.44
C ASP A 45 -2.75 9.82 -12.36
N ILE A 46 -3.12 10.54 -11.29
CA ILE A 46 -3.96 9.98 -10.23
C ILE A 46 -5.40 9.90 -10.75
N ASP A 47 -5.89 8.67 -10.90
CA ASP A 47 -7.27 8.37 -11.28
C ASP A 47 -8.18 8.30 -10.05
N GLU A 48 -7.76 7.55 -9.03
CA GLU A 48 -8.53 7.38 -7.80
C GLU A 48 -7.68 7.70 -6.57
N SER A 49 -8.32 8.23 -5.53
CA SER A 49 -7.68 8.41 -4.24
C SER A 49 -8.69 8.38 -3.10
N TRP A 50 -8.30 7.85 -1.94
CA TRP A 50 -9.18 7.72 -0.78
C TRP A 50 -8.40 7.66 0.54
N PHE A 51 -9.12 7.91 1.65
CA PHE A 51 -8.60 7.66 2.99
C PHE A 51 -8.98 6.28 3.48
N ASN A 52 -8.04 5.64 4.19
CA ASN A 52 -8.30 4.46 5.00
C ASN A 52 -8.03 4.80 6.47
N ILE A 53 -8.99 4.50 7.34
CA ILE A 53 -8.88 4.67 8.78
C ILE A 53 -8.98 3.28 9.41
N TYR A 54 -7.90 2.84 10.06
CA TYR A 54 -7.83 1.55 10.72
C TYR A 54 -7.82 1.74 12.24
N ASN A 55 -8.82 1.19 12.91
CA ASN A 55 -8.92 1.10 14.36
C ASN A 55 -8.41 -0.25 14.85
N ASP A 56 -8.47 -0.47 16.17
CA ASP A 56 -8.15 -1.78 16.76
C ASP A 56 -9.05 -2.88 16.16
N GLY A 57 -8.43 -3.96 15.72
CA GLY A 57 -9.08 -5.10 15.09
C GLY A 57 -9.30 -4.98 13.59
N ASP A 58 -9.16 -3.80 12.98
CA ASP A 58 -9.33 -3.62 11.53
C ASP A 58 -8.17 -4.24 10.75
N TYR A 59 -8.47 -4.70 9.54
CA TYR A 59 -7.51 -5.29 8.60
C TYR A 59 -8.03 -5.16 7.17
N GLN A 60 -7.16 -5.38 6.18
CA GLN A 60 -7.54 -5.49 4.78
C GLN A 60 -7.03 -6.82 4.25
N GLU A 61 -7.93 -7.59 3.62
CA GLU A 61 -7.57 -8.86 2.98
C GLU A 61 -6.64 -8.67 1.79
N TYR A 62 -6.02 -9.77 1.34
CA TYR A 62 -5.23 -9.77 0.11
C TYR A 62 -6.07 -9.32 -1.09
N HIS A 63 -5.58 -8.31 -1.78
CA HIS A 63 -6.20 -7.75 -2.97
C HIS A 63 -5.13 -7.14 -3.88
N HIS A 64 -5.52 -6.79 -5.09
CA HIS A 64 -4.75 -6.00 -6.06
C HIS A 64 -5.69 -5.03 -6.79
N HIS A 65 -5.14 -4.12 -7.56
CA HIS A 65 -5.91 -3.17 -8.36
C HIS A 65 -5.69 -3.46 -9.84
N SER A 66 -6.76 -3.77 -10.58
CA SER A 66 -6.69 -4.31 -11.94
C SER A 66 -6.75 -3.26 -13.06
N CYS A 67 -7.17 -2.03 -12.76
CA CYS A 67 -7.41 -0.99 -13.76
C CYS A 67 -6.38 0.16 -13.72
N CYS A 68 -5.25 -0.02 -13.06
CA CYS A 68 -4.21 0.98 -12.91
C CYS A 68 -2.81 0.35 -12.96
N TYR A 69 -1.80 1.16 -13.26
CA TYR A 69 -0.40 0.71 -13.37
C TYR A 69 0.30 0.71 -12.03
N PHE A 70 0.15 1.81 -11.28
CA PHE A 70 0.77 1.98 -9.97
C PHE A 70 -0.27 2.28 -8.90
N SER A 71 0.02 1.80 -7.70
CA SER A 71 -0.67 2.18 -6.48
C SER A 71 0.32 2.79 -5.51
N ALA A 72 -0.15 3.78 -4.74
CA ALA A 72 0.65 4.40 -3.71
C ALA A 72 -0.13 4.47 -2.39
N VAL A 73 0.59 4.31 -1.27
CA VAL A 73 0.04 4.52 0.07
C VAL A 73 0.90 5.55 0.80
N TYR A 74 0.26 6.58 1.34
CA TYR A 74 0.86 7.59 2.18
C TYR A 74 0.35 7.47 3.61
N TRP A 75 1.24 7.46 4.60
CA TRP A 75 0.90 7.38 6.03
C TRP A 75 0.80 8.77 6.64
N PHE A 76 -0.42 9.22 6.98
CA PHE A 76 -0.64 10.42 7.80
C PHE A 76 -0.30 10.14 9.26
N THR A 77 -0.81 9.01 9.79
CA THR A 77 -0.50 8.51 11.12
C THR A 77 -0.19 7.02 11.05
N ASN A 78 0.71 6.54 11.90
CA ASN A 78 1.04 5.13 12.02
C ASN A 78 1.45 4.83 13.48
N PRO A 79 0.48 4.78 14.42
CA PRO A 79 0.76 4.56 15.82
C PRO A 79 1.28 3.14 16.08
N GLU A 80 1.84 2.93 17.26
CA GLU A 80 2.24 1.60 17.74
C GLU A 80 1.05 0.63 17.69
N GLY A 81 1.31 -0.62 17.28
CA GLY A 81 0.28 -1.64 17.07
C GLY A 81 -0.42 -1.58 15.71
N SER A 82 -0.10 -0.60 14.86
CA SER A 82 -0.61 -0.60 13.49
C SER A 82 -0.15 -1.84 12.73
N GLY A 83 -1.09 -2.45 12.00
CA GLY A 83 -0.81 -3.63 11.18
C GLY A 83 0.17 -3.32 10.04
N ASN A 84 1.03 -4.26 9.70
CA ASN A 84 1.94 -4.14 8.55
C ASN A 84 1.15 -4.09 7.24
N LEU A 85 1.62 -3.30 6.28
CA LEU A 85 1.34 -3.52 4.86
C LEU A 85 2.21 -4.69 4.42
N ILE A 86 1.58 -5.74 3.88
CA ILE A 86 2.26 -6.97 3.49
C ILE A 86 2.09 -7.15 1.99
N PHE A 87 3.20 -7.35 1.29
CA PHE A 87 3.23 -7.73 -0.12
C PHE A 87 3.55 -9.21 -0.25
N ARG A 88 2.77 -9.92 -1.06
CA ARG A 88 3.04 -11.32 -1.39
C ARG A 88 4.03 -11.42 -2.54
N ASN A 89 4.99 -12.32 -2.43
CA ASN A 89 5.92 -12.58 -3.52
C ASN A 89 5.16 -13.18 -4.71
N PRO A 90 5.14 -12.53 -5.89
CA PRO A 90 4.43 -13.04 -7.06
C PRO A 90 5.03 -14.36 -7.61
N LEU A 91 6.27 -14.67 -7.24
CA LEU A 91 6.94 -15.89 -7.64
C LEU A 91 6.66 -17.08 -6.70
N GLU A 92 5.99 -16.87 -5.56
CA GLU A 92 5.69 -17.92 -4.59
C GLU A 92 5.12 -19.21 -5.21
N PRO A 93 4.17 -19.17 -6.17
CA PRO A 93 3.60 -20.38 -6.74
C PRO A 93 4.59 -21.26 -7.50
N ILE A 94 5.71 -20.70 -7.95
CA ILE A 94 6.75 -21.42 -8.70
C ILE A 94 8.04 -21.63 -7.91
N MET A 95 8.09 -21.13 -6.66
CA MET A 95 9.24 -21.35 -5.78
C MET A 95 9.29 -22.81 -5.33
N MET A 96 10.41 -23.47 -5.61
CA MET A 96 10.61 -24.85 -5.16
C MET A 96 10.72 -24.90 -3.63
N PRO A 97 9.94 -25.75 -2.95
CA PRO A 97 10.11 -25.96 -1.52
C PRO A 97 11.47 -26.59 -1.23
N LEU A 98 12.25 -25.94 -0.39
CA LEU A 98 13.57 -26.41 0.03
C LEU A 98 13.49 -27.04 1.43
N LYS A 99 14.21 -28.15 1.64
CA LYS A 99 14.30 -28.78 2.96
C LYS A 99 15.06 -27.88 3.91
N ASN A 100 14.54 -27.68 5.13
CA ASN A 100 15.16 -26.86 6.18
C ASN A 100 15.44 -25.41 5.75
N LEU A 101 14.51 -24.80 4.98
CA LEU A 101 14.63 -23.45 4.48
C LEU A 101 14.64 -22.43 5.61
N THR A 102 15.68 -21.61 5.70
CA THR A 102 15.67 -20.34 6.43
C THR A 102 15.36 -19.22 5.44
N PRO A 103 14.22 -18.52 5.57
CA PRO A 103 13.86 -17.45 4.65
C PRO A 103 14.94 -16.34 4.58
N ASN A 104 15.23 -15.88 3.37
CA ASN A 104 16.19 -14.81 3.11
C ASN A 104 15.72 -13.97 1.90
N LYS A 105 16.52 -12.98 1.45
CA LYS A 105 16.15 -12.09 0.34
C LYS A 105 15.82 -12.78 -1.00
N TYR A 106 16.14 -14.06 -1.16
CA TYR A 106 15.83 -14.83 -2.37
C TYR A 106 14.66 -15.78 -2.18
N THR A 107 14.26 -16.05 -0.93
CA THR A 107 13.30 -17.12 -0.57
C THR A 107 12.16 -16.62 0.32
N TYR A 108 11.91 -15.31 0.34
CA TYR A 108 10.81 -14.74 1.10
C TYR A 108 9.46 -14.98 0.39
N PHE A 109 8.42 -15.27 1.17
CA PHE A 109 7.04 -15.37 0.68
C PHE A 109 6.29 -14.04 0.81
N ASN A 110 6.59 -13.28 1.85
CA ASN A 110 5.97 -12.00 2.15
C ASN A 110 7.02 -10.95 2.51
N CYS A 111 6.76 -9.71 2.08
CA CYS A 111 7.52 -8.54 2.49
C CYS A 111 6.65 -7.68 3.41
N PHE A 112 7.16 -7.33 4.59
CA PHE A 112 6.44 -6.61 5.63
C PHE A 112 6.90 -5.16 5.67
N TYR A 113 5.94 -4.24 5.62
CA TYR A 113 6.18 -2.81 5.62
C TYR A 113 5.40 -2.12 6.73
N ASN A 114 6.11 -1.43 7.63
CA ASN A 114 5.51 -0.61 8.69
C ASN A 114 6.30 0.71 8.83
N PRO A 115 6.21 1.62 7.85
CA PRO A 115 7.03 2.82 7.81
C PRO A 115 6.53 3.86 8.83
N PRO A 116 7.38 4.82 9.23
CA PRO A 116 6.96 5.93 10.07
C PRO A 116 5.93 6.82 9.33
N PRO A 117 5.16 7.65 10.07
CA PRO A 117 4.31 8.67 9.46
C PRO A 117 5.09 9.56 8.47
N ARG A 118 4.39 10.11 7.48
CA ARG A 118 4.93 10.91 6.35
C ARG A 118 5.78 10.12 5.35
N SER A 119 5.69 8.80 5.38
CA SER A 119 6.28 7.93 4.36
C SER A 119 5.29 7.67 3.24
N ILE A 120 5.83 7.37 2.06
CA ILE A 120 5.08 6.90 0.91
C ILE A 120 5.70 5.59 0.41
N VAL A 121 4.85 4.65 0.01
CA VAL A 121 5.26 3.43 -0.70
C VAL A 121 4.52 3.40 -2.03
N ILE A 122 5.25 3.20 -3.12
CA ILE A 122 4.73 3.09 -4.49
C ILE A 122 5.06 1.68 -4.98
N PHE A 123 4.09 1.03 -5.63
CA PHE A 123 4.23 -0.35 -6.09
C PHE A 123 3.35 -0.60 -7.32
N PRO A 124 3.68 -1.61 -8.15
CA PRO A 124 2.80 -2.04 -9.24
C PRO A 124 1.43 -2.45 -8.72
N SER A 125 0.37 -1.92 -9.29
CA SER A 125 -1.02 -2.13 -8.82
C SER A 125 -1.45 -3.60 -8.83
N SER A 126 -0.85 -4.41 -9.71
CA SER A 126 -1.06 -5.86 -9.79
C SER A 126 -0.43 -6.66 -8.64
N LEU A 127 0.43 -6.03 -7.82
CA LEU A 127 1.09 -6.71 -6.71
C LEU A 127 0.10 -7.02 -5.59
N LEU A 128 -0.06 -8.31 -5.28
CA LEU A 128 -0.97 -8.77 -4.24
C LEU A 128 -0.52 -8.29 -2.86
N HIS A 129 -1.39 -7.56 -2.17
CA HIS A 129 -1.06 -6.95 -0.88
C HIS A 129 -2.24 -6.97 0.09
N MET A 130 -1.92 -6.86 1.38
CA MET A 130 -2.89 -6.83 2.47
C MET A 130 -2.44 -5.90 3.58
N VAL A 131 -3.36 -5.54 4.48
CA VAL A 131 -3.02 -4.92 5.77
C VAL A 131 -3.30 -5.89 6.89
N GLN A 132 -2.26 -6.22 7.64
CA GLN A 132 -2.37 -7.08 8.82
C GLN A 132 -3.28 -6.45 9.87
N ARG A 133 -3.93 -7.29 10.68
CA ARG A 133 -4.82 -6.83 11.77
C ARG A 133 -4.11 -5.84 12.68
N CYS A 134 -4.75 -4.70 12.87
CA CYS A 134 -4.29 -3.64 13.75
C CYS A 134 -4.61 -3.98 15.23
N LYS A 135 -3.72 -3.50 16.12
CA LYS A 135 -3.85 -3.55 17.59
C LYS A 135 -3.51 -2.18 18.18
N ASN A 136 -3.83 -1.13 17.45
CA ASN A 136 -3.50 0.25 17.77
C ASN A 136 -4.52 0.88 18.71
N LYS A 137 -4.05 1.72 19.63
CA LYS A 137 -4.90 2.48 20.56
C LYS A 137 -5.50 3.74 19.94
N THR A 138 -4.86 4.29 18.93
CA THR A 138 -5.30 5.47 18.17
C THR A 138 -5.35 5.12 16.68
N PRO A 139 -6.21 5.75 15.87
CA PRO A 139 -6.38 5.37 14.47
C PRO A 139 -5.10 5.50 13.64
N ARG A 140 -4.80 4.49 12.82
CA ARG A 140 -3.90 4.61 11.67
C ARG A 140 -4.68 5.25 10.53
N ILE A 141 -4.13 6.31 9.94
CA ILE A 141 -4.74 7.02 8.81
C ILE A 141 -3.77 6.98 7.63
N THR A 142 -4.25 6.46 6.51
CA THR A 142 -3.48 6.43 5.26
C THR A 142 -4.29 7.05 4.12
N GLY A 143 -3.59 7.66 3.17
CA GLY A 143 -4.11 8.00 1.85
C GLY A 143 -3.66 6.94 0.86
N ALA A 144 -4.57 6.44 0.06
CA ALA A 144 -4.29 5.52 -1.04
C ALA A 144 -4.57 6.20 -2.38
N PHE A 145 -3.79 5.85 -3.39
CA PHE A 145 -3.83 6.44 -4.73
C PHE A 145 -3.65 5.32 -5.76
N ASN A 146 -4.44 5.37 -6.81
CA ASN A 146 -4.28 4.58 -8.02
C ASN A 146 -3.89 5.50 -9.18
N LEU A 147 -2.89 5.10 -9.96
CA LEU A 147 -2.35 5.90 -11.07
C LEU A 147 -2.42 5.11 -12.37
N VAL A 148 -2.87 5.82 -13.42
CA VAL A 148 -3.07 5.34 -14.80
C VAL A 148 -2.18 6.08 -15.77
#